data_94434df9a44b334922911c3a4458d2ab
#
_entry.id   94434df9a44b334922911c3a4458d2ab
#
_cell.length_a   1.000
_cell.length_b   1.000
_cell.length_c   1.000
_cell.angle_alpha   90.00
_cell.angle_beta   90.00
_cell.angle_gamma   90.00
#
_symmetry.space_group_name_H-M   'P 1'
#
loop_
_entity.id
_entity.type
_entity.pdbx_description
1 polymer ?
#
loop_
_entity_poly.entity_id
_entity_poly.type
_entity_poly.pdbx_seq_one_letter_code
_entity_poly.pdbx_strand_id
1 'polypeptide(L)'
;MTVTNALRRSIVLRRRPKGEPSAADFEIVEDTIPNPAPGEVLTRTLWLSIDPYMRGRLREEQTYAVAIQIGEVMTGETIGQVMVSGDPRFQAGDFVAGARGWQTHSISKGDQLTKITPGGAPLSAYLGVLGMPGATAYAGVTEICKPKAGETFVVSAASGAVGSVVGQLAKRAGARVVGVAGGADKCLWVQGTLGFDDCVDHRALDLERELRTACPNGIDCYFENVGGAVQQAVFGQLNPFARVAMCGMISQYNEQEFPPGPNLGFVVGKRVLIQGFIVTDRPERFTEWRAMAEPLVAEGSLAYREDVLDGLENAPDALAGILGGRNFGKLLIRVAHEAG
;
A
#
# COMPACT_ATOMS: atom_id res chain seq x y z
N MET A 1 29.83 -14.31 -13.44
CA MET A 1 30.35 -14.79 -12.16
C MET A 1 29.41 -15.86 -11.64
N THR A 2 29.91 -17.02 -11.25
CA THR A 2 29.11 -18.10 -10.65
C THR A 2 28.93 -17.77 -9.18
N VAL A 3 27.68 -17.68 -8.72
CA VAL A 3 27.37 -17.54 -7.28
C VAL A 3 27.48 -18.93 -6.66
N THR A 4 28.69 -19.34 -6.28
CA THR A 4 28.91 -20.64 -5.63
C THR A 4 28.66 -20.52 -4.13
N ASN A 5 27.68 -21.31 -3.63
CA ASN A 5 27.39 -21.52 -2.19
C ASN A 5 26.84 -20.32 -1.37
N ALA A 6 26.25 -19.30 -2.00
CA ALA A 6 25.49 -18.32 -1.23
C ALA A 6 24.14 -18.92 -0.75
N LEU A 7 23.78 -18.64 0.49
CA LEU A 7 22.50 -19.07 1.07
C LEU A 7 21.42 -18.00 0.85
N ARG A 8 20.22 -18.45 0.49
CA ARG A 8 19.03 -17.65 0.50
C ARG A 8 18.24 -17.96 1.76
N ARG A 9 17.78 -16.91 2.45
CA ARG A 9 16.79 -17.00 3.52
C ARG A 9 15.45 -16.59 2.96
N SER A 10 14.41 -17.37 3.22
CA SER A 10 13.04 -17.09 2.79
C SER A 10 12.08 -17.29 3.95
N ILE A 11 11.02 -16.50 4.00
CA ILE A 11 9.93 -16.68 4.97
C ILE A 11 8.77 -17.33 4.24
N VAL A 12 8.41 -18.54 4.67
CA VAL A 12 7.33 -19.34 4.11
C VAL A 12 6.13 -19.37 5.04
N LEU A 13 4.93 -19.56 4.48
CA LEU A 13 3.72 -19.78 5.26
C LEU A 13 3.78 -21.18 5.89
N ARG A 14 3.80 -21.24 7.21
CA ARG A 14 3.79 -22.51 8.00
C ARG A 14 2.38 -23.01 8.24
N ARG A 15 1.47 -22.09 8.58
CA ARG A 15 0.04 -22.36 8.80
C ARG A 15 -0.80 -21.14 8.53
N ARG A 16 -2.09 -21.33 8.23
CA ARG A 16 -3.01 -20.20 8.01
C ARG A 16 -3.41 -19.56 9.33
N PRO A 17 -3.24 -18.23 9.50
CA PRO A 17 -3.61 -17.53 10.71
C PRO A 17 -5.14 -17.50 10.87
N LYS A 18 -5.60 -17.74 12.12
CA LYS A 18 -6.99 -17.50 12.54
C LYS A 18 -7.05 -16.13 13.21
N GLY A 19 -7.62 -15.13 12.54
CA GLY A 19 -7.60 -13.75 13.01
C GLY A 19 -6.30 -13.03 12.65
N GLU A 20 -5.70 -12.29 13.59
CA GLU A 20 -4.45 -11.54 13.37
C GLU A 20 -3.28 -12.50 13.13
N PRO A 21 -2.47 -12.30 12.07
CA PRO A 21 -1.29 -13.11 11.83
C PRO A 21 -0.20 -12.83 12.88
N SER A 22 0.62 -13.82 13.13
CA SER A 22 1.74 -13.75 14.09
C SER A 22 2.98 -14.41 13.51
N ALA A 23 4.15 -14.18 14.11
CA ALA A 23 5.39 -14.83 13.70
C ALA A 23 5.30 -16.37 13.71
N ALA A 24 4.46 -16.96 14.58
CA ALA A 24 4.26 -18.41 14.65
C ALA A 24 3.54 -19.02 13.42
N ASP A 25 2.96 -18.20 12.56
CA ASP A 25 2.28 -18.63 11.33
C ASP A 25 3.25 -18.77 10.15
N PHE A 26 4.51 -18.35 10.35
CA PHE A 26 5.56 -18.35 9.35
C PHE A 26 6.77 -19.16 9.82
N GLU A 27 7.63 -19.49 8.87
CA GLU A 27 8.89 -20.19 9.13
C GLU A 27 9.99 -19.61 8.25
N ILE A 28 11.20 -19.44 8.81
CA ILE A 28 12.38 -19.06 8.05
C ILE A 28 13.04 -20.34 7.55
N VAL A 29 13.19 -20.44 6.23
CA VAL A 29 13.90 -21.56 5.59
C VAL A 29 15.16 -21.04 4.89
N GLU A 30 16.18 -21.89 4.82
CA GLU A 30 17.44 -21.60 4.13
C GLU A 30 17.71 -22.64 3.06
N ASP A 31 18.08 -22.17 1.88
CA ASP A 31 18.51 -23.03 0.78
C ASP A 31 19.65 -22.38 -0.03
N THR A 32 20.28 -23.17 -0.89
CA THR A 32 21.35 -22.67 -1.77
C THR A 32 20.75 -21.94 -2.97
N ILE A 33 21.35 -20.83 -3.36
CA ILE A 33 20.94 -20.05 -4.52
C ILE A 33 21.39 -20.78 -5.80
N PRO A 34 20.47 -21.21 -6.69
CA PRO A 34 20.85 -21.77 -7.97
C PRO A 34 21.38 -20.67 -8.92
N ASN A 35 22.10 -21.07 -9.97
CA ASN A 35 22.41 -20.13 -11.05
C ASN A 35 21.16 -19.86 -11.90
N PRO A 36 20.94 -18.59 -12.33
CA PRO A 36 19.82 -18.28 -13.21
C PRO A 36 19.97 -18.94 -14.58
N ALA A 37 18.89 -19.49 -15.12
CA ALA A 37 18.79 -19.99 -16.48
C ALA A 37 18.75 -18.85 -17.51
N PRO A 38 18.88 -19.12 -18.82
CA PRO A 38 18.65 -18.13 -19.86
C PRO A 38 17.26 -17.46 -19.74
N GLY A 39 17.23 -16.13 -19.76
CA GLY A 39 16.03 -15.31 -19.54
C GLY A 39 15.67 -15.08 -18.08
N GLU A 40 16.45 -15.63 -17.14
CA GLU A 40 16.27 -15.41 -15.70
C GLU A 40 17.30 -14.44 -15.13
N VAL A 41 16.92 -13.80 -14.04
CA VAL A 41 17.73 -12.79 -13.33
C VAL A 41 17.79 -13.13 -11.86
N LEU A 42 18.99 -13.30 -11.32
CA LEU A 42 19.24 -13.42 -9.88
C LEU A 42 19.38 -12.02 -9.28
N THR A 43 18.58 -11.75 -8.25
CA THR A 43 18.59 -10.47 -7.53
C THR A 43 18.81 -10.67 -6.04
N ARG A 44 19.52 -9.75 -5.41
CA ARG A 44 19.60 -9.56 -3.97
C ARG A 44 18.53 -8.55 -3.57
N THR A 45 17.66 -8.91 -2.65
CA THR A 45 16.63 -8.00 -2.11
C THR A 45 17.26 -6.94 -1.22
N LEU A 46 16.95 -5.68 -1.48
CA LEU A 46 17.35 -4.54 -0.65
C LEU A 46 16.17 -4.09 0.23
N TRP A 47 15.01 -3.92 -0.38
CA TRP A 47 13.80 -3.44 0.26
C TRP A 47 12.62 -4.37 -0.01
N LEU A 48 11.81 -4.59 1.01
CA LEU A 48 10.56 -5.36 0.93
C LEU A 48 9.40 -4.48 1.41
N SER A 49 8.35 -4.44 0.63
CA SER A 49 7.08 -3.80 0.98
C SER A 49 6.26 -4.68 1.91
N ILE A 50 5.68 -4.08 2.95
CA ILE A 50 4.63 -4.71 3.75
C ILE A 50 3.32 -3.98 3.48
N ASP A 51 2.31 -4.73 3.03
CA ASP A 51 1.05 -4.18 2.57
C ASP A 51 -0.16 -4.95 3.13
N PRO A 52 -1.27 -4.27 3.46
CA PRO A 52 -2.45 -4.92 4.06
C PRO A 52 -3.07 -6.03 3.21
N TYR A 53 -3.00 -5.96 1.87
CA TYR A 53 -3.55 -6.98 0.97
C TYR A 53 -2.94 -8.38 1.21
N MET A 54 -1.73 -8.43 1.76
CA MET A 54 -1.03 -9.67 2.09
C MET A 54 -1.84 -10.55 3.05
N ARG A 55 -2.68 -9.95 3.91
CA ARG A 55 -3.58 -10.70 4.80
C ARG A 55 -4.58 -11.55 4.01
N GLY A 56 -5.09 -11.04 2.89
CA GLY A 56 -5.97 -11.80 1.99
C GLY A 56 -5.29 -13.02 1.37
N ARG A 57 -3.98 -12.93 1.10
CA ARG A 57 -3.19 -14.05 0.55
C ARG A 57 -3.02 -15.23 1.53
N LEU A 58 -3.22 -14.99 2.83
CA LEU A 58 -3.13 -16.01 3.88
C LEU A 58 -4.44 -16.77 4.10
N ARG A 59 -5.55 -16.36 3.46
CA ARG A 59 -6.84 -17.07 3.52
C ARG A 59 -6.80 -18.30 2.62
N GLU A 60 -7.65 -19.29 2.94
CA GLU A 60 -7.83 -20.46 2.09
C GLU A 60 -8.69 -20.14 0.88
N GLU A 61 -9.70 -19.30 1.10
CA GLU A 61 -10.60 -18.84 0.05
C GLU A 61 -9.89 -17.89 -0.92
N GLN A 62 -10.08 -18.16 -2.20
CA GLN A 62 -9.55 -17.31 -3.26
C GLN A 62 -10.32 -15.98 -3.28
N THR A 63 -9.58 -14.88 -3.16
CA THR A 63 -10.10 -13.52 -3.38
C THR A 63 -9.80 -13.08 -4.82
N TYR A 64 -9.64 -11.78 -5.08
CA TYR A 64 -9.11 -11.27 -6.36
C TYR A 64 -7.66 -11.71 -6.63
N ALA A 65 -7.02 -12.33 -5.66
CA ALA A 65 -5.62 -12.72 -5.71
C ALA A 65 -5.43 -14.17 -5.24
N VAL A 66 -4.48 -14.88 -5.85
CA VAL A 66 -4.17 -16.28 -5.54
C VAL A 66 -3.68 -16.41 -4.09
N ALA A 67 -4.25 -17.34 -3.34
CA ALA A 67 -3.82 -17.67 -1.98
C ALA A 67 -2.44 -18.36 -1.99
N ILE A 68 -1.59 -17.99 -1.03
CA ILE A 68 -0.29 -18.64 -0.81
C ILE A 68 -0.54 -20.01 -0.17
N GLN A 69 0.16 -21.04 -0.65
CA GLN A 69 0.07 -22.38 -0.09
C GLN A 69 1.02 -22.52 1.11
N ILE A 70 0.70 -23.48 2.00
CA ILE A 70 1.60 -23.83 3.12
C ILE A 70 2.92 -24.33 2.52
N GLY A 71 4.05 -23.81 3.02
CA GLY A 71 5.40 -24.06 2.52
C GLY A 71 5.85 -23.13 1.38
N GLU A 72 4.95 -22.32 0.81
CA GLU A 72 5.34 -21.32 -0.20
C GLU A 72 5.89 -20.04 0.45
N VAL A 73 6.80 -19.36 -0.26
CA VAL A 73 7.35 -18.08 0.15
C VAL A 73 6.25 -17.02 0.19
N MET A 74 6.18 -16.27 1.29
CA MET A 74 5.22 -15.18 1.44
C MET A 74 5.44 -14.13 0.36
N THR A 75 4.36 -13.65 -0.26
CA THR A 75 4.40 -12.64 -1.33
C THR A 75 4.79 -11.26 -0.81
N GLY A 76 5.36 -10.44 -1.67
CA GLY A 76 5.65 -9.04 -1.41
C GLY A 76 6.39 -8.39 -2.56
N GLU A 77 6.09 -7.13 -2.83
CA GLU A 77 6.90 -6.33 -3.77
C GLU A 77 8.24 -5.99 -3.14
N THR A 78 9.28 -6.01 -3.95
CA THR A 78 10.65 -5.75 -3.49
C THR A 78 11.39 -4.85 -4.47
N ILE A 79 12.34 -4.07 -3.95
CA ILE A 79 13.45 -3.52 -4.75
C ILE A 79 14.67 -4.38 -4.47
N GLY A 80 15.36 -4.77 -5.53
CA GLY A 80 16.59 -5.54 -5.41
C GLY A 80 17.63 -5.10 -6.43
N GLN A 81 18.85 -5.54 -6.19
CA GLN A 81 19.98 -5.34 -7.09
C GLN A 81 20.28 -6.63 -7.85
N VAL A 82 20.43 -6.53 -9.15
CA VAL A 82 20.81 -7.65 -10.01
C VAL A 82 22.23 -8.11 -9.67
N MET A 83 22.38 -9.39 -9.39
CA MET A 83 23.68 -10.04 -9.15
C MET A 83 24.21 -10.71 -10.41
N VAL A 84 23.35 -11.51 -11.04
CA VAL A 84 23.64 -12.24 -12.29
C VAL A 84 22.41 -12.20 -13.19
N SER A 85 22.60 -12.01 -14.47
CA SER A 85 21.52 -12.02 -15.45
C SER A 85 21.77 -12.98 -16.60
N GLY A 86 20.76 -13.80 -16.91
CA GLY A 86 20.62 -14.53 -18.16
C GLY A 86 19.72 -13.84 -19.17
N ASP A 87 19.21 -12.63 -18.86
CA ASP A 87 18.37 -11.79 -19.72
C ASP A 87 19.14 -10.54 -20.16
N PRO A 88 19.29 -10.27 -21.47
CA PRO A 88 20.10 -9.17 -21.99
C PRO A 88 19.58 -7.77 -21.63
N ARG A 89 18.35 -7.64 -21.14
CA ARG A 89 17.79 -6.37 -20.67
C ARG A 89 18.40 -5.90 -19.35
N PHE A 90 19.03 -6.79 -18.58
CA PHE A 90 19.55 -6.53 -17.25
C PHE A 90 21.03 -6.89 -17.14
N GLN A 91 21.75 -6.10 -16.36
CA GLN A 91 23.16 -6.36 -16.03
C GLN A 91 23.38 -6.30 -14.51
N ALA A 92 24.46 -6.91 -14.04
CA ALA A 92 24.85 -6.84 -12.64
C ALA A 92 24.98 -5.38 -12.18
N GLY A 93 24.41 -5.08 -11.00
CA GLY A 93 24.34 -3.73 -10.46
C GLY A 93 23.04 -2.98 -10.75
N ASP A 94 22.26 -3.38 -11.77
CA ASP A 94 20.95 -2.76 -12.03
C ASP A 94 20.00 -2.91 -10.84
N PHE A 95 19.18 -1.88 -10.59
CA PHE A 95 18.09 -1.95 -9.63
C PHE A 95 16.79 -2.36 -10.33
N VAL A 96 16.03 -3.25 -9.68
CA VAL A 96 14.79 -3.78 -10.24
C VAL A 96 13.69 -3.90 -9.18
N ALA A 97 12.46 -3.58 -9.59
CA ALA A 97 11.24 -3.83 -8.82
C ALA A 97 10.55 -5.11 -9.31
N GLY A 98 9.87 -5.82 -8.41
CA GLY A 98 9.03 -6.98 -8.74
C GLY A 98 8.47 -7.67 -7.49
N ALA A 99 7.42 -8.48 -7.68
CA ALA A 99 6.75 -9.23 -6.61
C ALA A 99 7.52 -10.52 -6.30
N ARG A 100 8.68 -10.39 -5.62
CA ARG A 100 9.61 -11.50 -5.40
C ARG A 100 9.50 -12.15 -4.02
N GLY A 101 8.61 -11.62 -3.18
CA GLY A 101 8.31 -12.22 -1.87
C GLY A 101 9.34 -11.96 -0.77
N TRP A 102 9.08 -12.56 0.36
CA TRP A 102 9.83 -12.37 1.59
C TRP A 102 11.09 -13.23 1.59
N GLN A 103 12.11 -12.78 0.88
CA GLN A 103 13.37 -13.51 0.77
C GLN A 103 14.56 -12.58 0.48
N THR A 104 15.76 -13.03 0.89
CA THR A 104 17.00 -12.27 0.70
C THR A 104 17.48 -12.25 -0.75
N HIS A 105 17.18 -13.30 -1.50
CA HIS A 105 17.56 -13.45 -2.90
C HIS A 105 16.42 -14.10 -3.68
N SER A 106 16.28 -13.77 -4.94
CA SER A 106 15.28 -14.39 -5.80
C SER A 106 15.78 -14.57 -7.23
N ILE A 107 15.27 -15.60 -7.90
CA ILE A 107 15.39 -15.77 -9.36
C ILE A 107 14.02 -15.50 -9.95
N SER A 108 13.99 -14.63 -10.96
CA SER A 108 12.76 -14.23 -11.66
C SER A 108 13.01 -14.19 -13.16
N LYS A 109 11.97 -14.43 -13.96
CA LYS A 109 12.02 -14.12 -15.39
C LYS A 109 12.12 -12.62 -15.59
N GLY A 110 12.88 -12.18 -16.60
CA GLY A 110 13.07 -10.75 -16.84
C GLY A 110 11.80 -9.97 -17.18
N ASP A 111 10.75 -10.62 -17.67
CA ASP A 111 9.43 -10.00 -17.92
C ASP A 111 8.63 -9.70 -16.62
N GLN A 112 9.03 -10.30 -15.49
CA GLN A 112 8.45 -10.08 -14.18
C GLN A 112 9.17 -8.94 -13.42
N LEU A 113 10.17 -8.32 -14.02
CA LEU A 113 10.99 -7.29 -13.42
C LEU A 113 10.86 -5.97 -14.16
N THR A 114 10.76 -4.90 -13.39
CA THR A 114 10.83 -3.52 -13.90
C THR A 114 12.15 -2.91 -13.48
N LYS A 115 12.96 -2.47 -14.45
CA LYS A 115 14.20 -1.75 -14.18
C LYS A 115 13.90 -0.39 -13.55
N ILE A 116 14.59 -0.07 -12.47
CA ILE A 116 14.50 1.21 -11.77
C ILE A 116 15.77 2.01 -12.07
N THR A 117 15.57 3.19 -12.60
CA THR A 117 16.64 4.19 -12.73
C THR A 117 16.33 5.28 -11.71
N PRO A 118 17.10 5.40 -10.62
CA PRO A 118 16.81 6.41 -9.61
C PRO A 118 16.89 7.83 -10.19
N GLY A 119 15.77 8.57 -10.08
CA GLY A 119 15.64 9.95 -10.59
C GLY A 119 15.75 11.00 -9.49
N GLY A 120 16.59 10.78 -8.46
CA GLY A 120 16.72 11.68 -7.30
C GLY A 120 15.87 11.30 -6.09
N ALA A 121 14.96 10.32 -6.21
CA ALA A 121 14.23 9.74 -5.11
C ALA A 121 14.99 8.52 -4.55
N PRO A 122 14.89 8.20 -3.24
CA PRO A 122 15.46 6.99 -2.67
C PRO A 122 14.78 5.74 -3.24
N LEU A 123 15.51 4.62 -3.31
CA LEU A 123 14.99 3.35 -3.86
C LEU A 123 13.74 2.86 -3.12
N SER A 124 13.65 3.07 -1.82
CA SER A 124 12.47 2.72 -1.00
C SER A 124 11.17 3.38 -1.50
N ALA A 125 11.25 4.60 -2.01
CA ALA A 125 10.10 5.35 -2.53
C ALA A 125 9.35 4.60 -3.66
N TYR A 126 10.06 3.75 -4.43
CA TYR A 126 9.47 2.94 -5.50
C TYR A 126 8.60 1.77 -5.01
N LEU A 127 8.59 1.50 -3.69
CA LEU A 127 7.63 0.58 -3.03
C LEU A 127 6.47 1.33 -2.34
N GLY A 128 6.53 2.64 -2.29
CA GLY A 128 5.56 3.52 -1.64
C GLY A 128 4.98 4.54 -2.59
N VAL A 129 5.39 5.79 -2.39
CA VAL A 129 4.86 6.96 -3.11
C VAL A 129 5.04 6.86 -4.64
N LEU A 130 6.11 6.27 -5.14
CA LEU A 130 6.38 6.06 -6.57
C LEU A 130 5.99 4.66 -7.06
N GLY A 131 5.50 3.80 -6.18
CA GLY A 131 5.10 2.42 -6.46
C GLY A 131 3.59 2.21 -6.47
N MET A 132 3.18 0.98 -6.11
CA MET A 132 1.78 0.57 -6.09
C MET A 132 0.89 1.48 -5.23
N PRO A 133 1.25 1.89 -4.00
CA PRO A 133 0.40 2.77 -3.19
C PRO A 133 0.13 4.13 -3.85
N GLY A 134 1.16 4.74 -4.44
CA GLY A 134 0.99 6.01 -5.17
C GLY A 134 0.13 5.87 -6.42
N ALA A 135 0.36 4.84 -7.24
CA ALA A 135 -0.45 4.55 -8.42
C ALA A 135 -1.92 4.23 -8.04
N THR A 136 -2.15 3.55 -6.91
CA THR A 136 -3.49 3.30 -6.36
C THR A 136 -4.20 4.61 -6.01
N ALA A 137 -3.49 5.52 -5.33
CA ALA A 137 -4.02 6.84 -5.00
C ALA A 137 -4.39 7.62 -6.26
N TYR A 138 -3.48 7.65 -7.25
CA TYR A 138 -3.70 8.31 -8.53
C TYR A 138 -4.93 7.78 -9.27
N ALA A 139 -5.03 6.47 -9.44
CA ALA A 139 -6.16 5.85 -10.14
C ALA A 139 -7.50 6.17 -9.45
N GLY A 140 -7.62 5.97 -8.15
CA GLY A 140 -8.87 6.20 -7.43
C GLY A 140 -9.29 7.68 -7.41
N VAL A 141 -8.33 8.62 -7.32
CA VAL A 141 -8.62 10.06 -7.36
C VAL A 141 -9.02 10.50 -8.77
N THR A 142 -8.28 10.09 -9.80
CA THR A 142 -8.48 10.62 -11.16
C THR A 142 -9.59 9.92 -11.94
N GLU A 143 -9.87 8.65 -11.66
CA GLU A 143 -10.86 7.88 -12.42
C GLU A 143 -12.22 7.79 -11.72
N ILE A 144 -12.25 7.76 -10.38
CA ILE A 144 -13.46 7.51 -9.60
C ILE A 144 -13.93 8.79 -8.89
N CYS A 145 -13.10 9.31 -7.96
CA CYS A 145 -13.48 10.47 -7.16
C CYS A 145 -13.60 11.74 -7.99
N LYS A 146 -12.66 12.03 -8.87
CA LYS A 146 -12.64 13.20 -9.77
C LYS A 146 -13.00 14.49 -9.03
N PRO A 147 -12.27 14.85 -7.96
CA PRO A 147 -12.61 15.99 -7.12
C PRO A 147 -12.58 17.29 -7.90
N LYS A 148 -13.47 18.21 -7.53
CA LYS A 148 -13.58 19.55 -8.11
C LYS A 148 -13.25 20.60 -7.05
N ALA A 149 -12.87 21.78 -7.49
CA ALA A 149 -12.63 22.91 -6.60
C ALA A 149 -13.89 23.22 -5.76
N GLY A 150 -13.67 23.37 -4.44
CA GLY A 150 -14.73 23.64 -3.47
C GLY A 150 -15.49 22.43 -2.96
N GLU A 151 -15.32 21.23 -3.52
CA GLU A 151 -15.88 19.99 -2.98
C GLU A 151 -15.15 19.55 -1.70
N THR A 152 -15.87 18.82 -0.84
CA THR A 152 -15.28 18.21 0.35
C THR A 152 -14.85 16.77 0.02
N PHE A 153 -13.58 16.49 0.22
CA PHE A 153 -12.97 15.18 0.01
C PHE A 153 -12.53 14.57 1.34
N VAL A 154 -13.02 13.38 1.66
CA VAL A 154 -12.59 12.61 2.84
C VAL A 154 -11.74 11.43 2.40
N VAL A 155 -10.67 11.14 3.17
CA VAL A 155 -9.86 9.94 2.98
C VAL A 155 -9.61 9.24 4.30
N SER A 156 -9.93 7.94 4.38
CA SER A 156 -9.60 7.11 5.54
C SER A 156 -8.17 6.58 5.46
N ALA A 157 -7.57 6.25 6.62
CA ALA A 157 -6.14 5.96 6.78
C ALA A 157 -5.25 7.05 6.16
N ALA A 158 -5.57 8.32 6.44
CA ALA A 158 -4.98 9.50 5.81
C ALA A 158 -3.46 9.61 5.96
N SER A 159 -2.88 9.06 7.03
CA SER A 159 -1.43 9.02 7.26
C SER A 159 -0.71 7.84 6.61
N GLY A 160 -1.46 6.92 5.97
CA GLY A 160 -0.91 5.71 5.34
C GLY A 160 -0.33 5.97 3.95
N ALA A 161 0.28 4.93 3.37
CA ALA A 161 0.97 5.01 2.09
C ALA A 161 0.09 5.49 0.92
N VAL A 162 -1.18 5.07 0.88
CA VAL A 162 -2.17 5.50 -0.12
C VAL A 162 -2.82 6.82 0.30
N GLY A 163 -3.35 6.88 1.53
CA GLY A 163 -4.15 8.02 1.99
C GLY A 163 -3.42 9.35 1.97
N SER A 164 -2.12 9.35 2.30
CA SER A 164 -1.29 10.56 2.28
C SER A 164 -1.13 11.16 0.87
N VAL A 165 -1.05 10.31 -0.16
CA VAL A 165 -0.98 10.74 -1.56
C VAL A 165 -2.35 11.20 -2.05
N VAL A 166 -3.42 10.45 -1.73
CA VAL A 166 -4.80 10.76 -2.11
C VAL A 166 -5.17 12.19 -1.73
N GLY A 167 -4.95 12.57 -0.47
CA GLY A 167 -5.36 13.89 -0.02
C GLY A 167 -4.54 15.01 -0.67
N GLN A 168 -3.24 14.82 -0.89
CA GLN A 168 -2.43 15.81 -1.59
C GLN A 168 -2.87 15.98 -3.06
N LEU A 169 -3.29 14.90 -3.74
CA LEU A 169 -3.88 14.99 -5.08
C LEU A 169 -5.22 15.73 -5.07
N ALA A 170 -6.08 15.45 -4.08
CA ALA A 170 -7.34 16.15 -3.91
C ALA A 170 -7.15 17.64 -3.61
N LYS A 171 -6.13 18.00 -2.78
CA LYS A 171 -5.75 19.40 -2.53
C LYS A 171 -5.33 20.10 -3.82
N ARG A 172 -4.52 19.46 -4.65
CA ARG A 172 -4.11 19.99 -5.96
C ARG A 172 -5.29 20.22 -6.92
N ALA A 173 -6.37 19.45 -6.77
CA ALA A 173 -7.63 19.66 -7.51
C ALA A 173 -8.51 20.79 -6.92
N GLY A 174 -8.09 21.42 -5.83
CA GLY A 174 -8.81 22.53 -5.19
C GLY A 174 -9.90 22.08 -4.22
N ALA A 175 -9.96 20.82 -3.83
CA ALA A 175 -10.91 20.33 -2.84
C ALA A 175 -10.50 20.72 -1.40
N ARG A 176 -11.50 20.86 -0.52
CA ARG A 176 -11.31 20.81 0.91
C ARG A 176 -11.07 19.36 1.31
N VAL A 177 -9.94 19.06 1.95
CA VAL A 177 -9.54 17.69 2.28
C VAL A 177 -9.56 17.45 3.77
N VAL A 178 -10.30 16.43 4.20
CA VAL A 178 -10.37 15.97 5.58
C VAL A 178 -9.82 14.55 5.67
N GLY A 179 -8.81 14.36 6.50
CA GLY A 179 -8.24 13.06 6.80
C GLY A 179 -8.97 12.37 7.93
N VAL A 180 -9.00 11.02 7.91
CA VAL A 180 -9.32 10.21 9.10
C VAL A 180 -8.11 9.34 9.41
N ALA A 181 -7.54 9.49 10.61
CA ALA A 181 -6.33 8.78 11.03
C ALA A 181 -6.45 8.30 12.49
N GLY A 182 -5.50 7.52 12.97
CA GLY A 182 -5.53 6.97 14.33
C GLY A 182 -4.52 7.64 15.26
N GLY A 183 -4.98 8.54 16.13
CA GLY A 183 -4.18 9.23 17.13
C GLY A 183 -3.75 10.64 16.74
N ALA A 184 -3.54 11.48 17.73
CA ALA A 184 -3.26 12.91 17.59
C ALA A 184 -2.02 13.18 16.72
N ASP A 185 -0.93 12.44 16.91
CA ASP A 185 0.33 12.64 16.17
C ASP A 185 0.15 12.44 14.66
N LYS A 186 -0.65 11.42 14.26
CA LYS A 186 -0.97 11.19 12.84
C LYS A 186 -1.82 12.32 12.29
N CYS A 187 -2.81 12.79 13.04
CA CYS A 187 -3.65 13.92 12.63
C CYS A 187 -2.84 15.21 12.49
N LEU A 188 -1.97 15.51 13.45
CA LEU A 188 -1.08 16.69 13.38
C LEU A 188 -0.17 16.64 12.14
N TRP A 189 0.39 15.47 11.82
CA TRP A 189 1.21 15.32 10.62
C TRP A 189 0.41 15.48 9.33
N VAL A 190 -0.79 14.91 9.28
CA VAL A 190 -1.70 15.02 8.13
C VAL A 190 -2.07 16.48 7.85
N GLN A 191 -2.37 17.26 8.88
CA GLN A 191 -2.66 18.68 8.75
C GLN A 191 -1.39 19.51 8.47
N GLY A 192 -0.36 19.35 9.30
CA GLY A 192 0.82 20.22 9.28
C GLY A 192 1.79 19.94 8.12
N THR A 193 1.94 18.67 7.72
CA THR A 193 2.92 18.26 6.69
C THR A 193 2.24 18.02 5.35
N LEU A 194 1.09 17.32 5.33
CA LEU A 194 0.40 17.03 4.07
C LEU A 194 -0.52 18.18 3.61
N GLY A 195 -0.77 19.17 4.48
CA GLY A 195 -1.57 20.34 4.16
C GLY A 195 -3.07 20.06 4.01
N PHE A 196 -3.58 19.03 4.70
CA PHE A 196 -5.02 18.79 4.75
C PHE A 196 -5.70 19.89 5.57
N ASP A 197 -6.93 20.20 5.22
CA ASP A 197 -7.69 21.26 5.90
C ASP A 197 -8.12 20.85 7.32
N ASP A 198 -8.31 19.54 7.54
CA ASP A 198 -8.61 18.97 8.84
C ASP A 198 -8.25 17.48 8.92
N CYS A 199 -8.19 16.92 10.14
CA CYS A 199 -8.01 15.49 10.36
C CYS A 199 -8.72 15.03 11.62
N VAL A 200 -9.61 14.05 11.49
CA VAL A 200 -10.37 13.46 12.58
C VAL A 200 -9.67 12.19 13.09
N ASP A 201 -9.49 12.11 14.40
CA ASP A 201 -9.03 10.88 15.04
C ASP A 201 -10.18 9.86 15.12
N HIS A 202 -10.07 8.73 14.40
CA HIS A 202 -11.11 7.69 14.43
C HIS A 202 -11.30 7.01 15.81
N ARG A 203 -10.40 7.28 16.77
CA ARG A 203 -10.50 6.81 18.16
C ARG A 203 -11.31 7.75 19.04
N ALA A 204 -11.79 8.88 18.50
CA ALA A 204 -12.64 9.82 19.21
C ALA A 204 -13.91 9.14 19.73
N LEU A 205 -14.42 9.60 20.88
CA LEU A 205 -15.62 9.05 21.50
C LEU A 205 -16.87 9.17 20.60
N ASP A 206 -16.93 10.19 19.77
CA ASP A 206 -18.04 10.47 18.85
C ASP A 206 -17.47 10.85 17.47
N LEU A 207 -17.02 9.84 16.74
CA LEU A 207 -16.44 9.98 15.41
C LEU A 207 -17.40 10.67 14.42
N GLU A 208 -18.69 10.34 14.49
CA GLU A 208 -19.68 10.91 13.58
C GLU A 208 -19.83 12.43 13.79
N ARG A 209 -19.86 12.88 15.05
CA ARG A 209 -19.94 14.30 15.38
C ARG A 209 -18.67 15.05 14.96
N GLU A 210 -17.48 14.49 15.28
CA GLU A 210 -16.20 15.11 14.90
C GLU A 210 -16.10 15.25 13.38
N LEU A 211 -16.48 14.22 12.63
CA LEU A 211 -16.49 14.25 11.18
C LEU A 211 -17.49 15.28 10.63
N ARG A 212 -18.66 15.41 11.26
CA ARG A 212 -19.67 16.43 10.87
C ARG A 212 -19.14 17.85 11.09
N THR A 213 -18.39 18.06 12.15
CA THR A 213 -17.74 19.35 12.42
C THR A 213 -16.67 19.66 11.38
N ALA A 214 -15.84 18.66 11.01
CA ALA A 214 -14.80 18.80 10.00
C ALA A 214 -15.35 18.97 8.57
N CYS A 215 -16.57 18.44 8.31
CA CYS A 215 -17.24 18.45 7.00
C CYS A 215 -18.59 19.17 7.04
N PRO A 216 -18.67 20.49 7.36
CA PRO A 216 -19.92 21.20 7.60
C PRO A 216 -20.85 21.25 6.38
N ASN A 217 -20.32 21.09 5.18
CA ASN A 217 -21.07 21.09 3.91
C ASN A 217 -21.37 19.66 3.40
N GLY A 218 -21.15 18.62 4.21
CA GLY A 218 -21.23 17.22 3.80
C GLY A 218 -20.00 16.77 3.01
N ILE A 219 -20.07 15.58 2.40
CA ILE A 219 -18.94 14.90 1.76
C ILE A 219 -19.28 14.58 0.31
N ASP A 220 -18.47 15.09 -0.64
CA ASP A 220 -18.67 14.91 -2.08
C ASP A 220 -17.81 13.76 -2.64
N CYS A 221 -16.63 13.54 -2.05
CA CYS A 221 -15.72 12.45 -2.42
C CYS A 221 -15.25 11.69 -1.19
N TYR A 222 -15.22 10.37 -1.29
CA TYR A 222 -14.63 9.54 -0.25
C TYR A 222 -13.68 8.50 -0.84
N PHE A 223 -12.47 8.45 -0.32
CA PHE A 223 -11.52 7.39 -0.65
C PHE A 223 -11.42 6.44 0.54
N GLU A 224 -11.95 5.24 0.34
CA GLU A 224 -12.13 4.24 1.39
C GLU A 224 -10.97 3.25 1.46
N ASN A 225 -10.29 3.21 2.62
CA ASN A 225 -9.22 2.26 2.91
C ASN A 225 -9.52 1.38 4.14
N VAL A 226 -10.54 1.70 4.96
CA VAL A 226 -10.67 1.18 6.33
C VAL A 226 -11.89 0.30 6.54
N GLY A 227 -13.08 0.73 6.10
CA GLY A 227 -14.33 0.04 6.42
C GLY A 227 -14.85 0.31 7.84
N GLY A 228 -15.77 -0.52 8.31
CA GLY A 228 -16.28 -0.51 9.69
C GLY A 228 -16.89 0.82 10.13
N ALA A 229 -16.60 1.25 11.35
CA ALA A 229 -17.16 2.46 11.95
C ALA A 229 -16.81 3.73 11.16
N VAL A 230 -15.62 3.83 10.60
CA VAL A 230 -15.20 4.99 9.76
C VAL A 230 -16.08 5.09 8.52
N GLN A 231 -16.29 3.98 7.82
CA GLN A 231 -17.16 3.92 6.66
C GLN A 231 -18.59 4.34 6.99
N GLN A 232 -19.14 3.84 8.10
CA GLN A 232 -20.49 4.16 8.53
C GLN A 232 -20.65 5.66 8.82
N ALA A 233 -19.70 6.25 9.54
CA ALA A 233 -19.70 7.68 9.87
C ALA A 233 -19.63 8.55 8.60
N VAL A 234 -18.79 8.19 7.64
CA VAL A 234 -18.66 8.90 6.35
C VAL A 234 -19.93 8.74 5.50
N PHE A 235 -20.46 7.52 5.37
CA PHE A 235 -21.63 7.25 4.54
C PHE A 235 -22.88 7.99 5.02
N GLY A 236 -23.03 8.22 6.32
CA GLY A 236 -24.10 9.04 6.89
C GLY A 236 -24.09 10.50 6.39
N GLN A 237 -22.94 11.00 5.96
CA GLN A 237 -22.70 12.41 5.62
C GLN A 237 -22.44 12.68 4.13
N LEU A 238 -22.52 11.64 3.28
CA LEU A 238 -22.35 11.80 1.83
C LEU A 238 -23.40 12.72 1.23
N ASN A 239 -22.98 13.62 0.36
CA ASN A 239 -23.85 14.50 -0.42
C ASN A 239 -24.56 13.75 -1.56
N PRO A 240 -25.65 14.30 -2.13
CA PRO A 240 -26.15 13.82 -3.40
C PRO A 240 -25.07 13.84 -4.49
N PHE A 241 -25.00 12.77 -5.28
CA PHE A 241 -23.99 12.56 -6.33
C PHE A 241 -22.54 12.40 -5.83
N ALA A 242 -22.36 12.09 -4.56
CA ALA A 242 -21.03 11.78 -4.02
C ALA A 242 -20.39 10.57 -4.75
N ARG A 243 -19.08 10.54 -4.78
CA ARG A 243 -18.27 9.49 -5.43
C ARG A 243 -17.37 8.82 -4.40
N VAL A 244 -17.47 7.49 -4.30
CA VAL A 244 -16.71 6.68 -3.34
C VAL A 244 -15.79 5.72 -4.09
N ALA A 245 -14.49 5.87 -3.92
CA ALA A 245 -13.49 4.93 -4.39
C ALA A 245 -13.21 3.89 -3.30
N MET A 246 -13.65 2.64 -3.52
CA MET A 246 -13.44 1.53 -2.59
C MET A 246 -12.09 0.87 -2.88
N CYS A 247 -11.06 1.25 -2.13
CA CYS A 247 -9.69 0.75 -2.26
C CYS A 247 -9.42 -0.44 -1.33
N GLY A 248 -9.92 -0.39 -0.11
CA GLY A 248 -9.70 -1.43 0.89
C GLY A 248 -10.57 -1.26 2.12
N MET A 249 -10.61 -2.30 2.95
CA MET A 249 -11.37 -2.33 4.20
C MET A 249 -10.54 -3.00 5.30
N ILE A 250 -9.38 -2.38 5.62
CA ILE A 250 -8.35 -2.98 6.49
C ILE A 250 -8.87 -3.39 7.87
N SER A 251 -9.87 -2.68 8.41
CA SER A 251 -10.48 -3.01 9.71
C SER A 251 -11.16 -4.38 9.74
N GLN A 252 -11.45 -4.96 8.57
CA GLN A 252 -12.16 -6.24 8.43
C GLN A 252 -11.23 -7.38 7.98
N TYR A 253 -9.96 -7.11 7.69
CA TYR A 253 -9.08 -8.13 7.10
C TYR A 253 -8.76 -9.29 8.05
N ASN A 254 -8.81 -9.07 9.35
CA ASN A 254 -8.60 -10.12 10.37
C ASN A 254 -9.90 -10.82 10.81
N GLU A 255 -11.06 -10.30 10.40
CA GLU A 255 -12.35 -10.88 10.79
C GLU A 255 -12.57 -12.24 10.12
N GLN A 256 -13.07 -13.21 10.90
CA GLN A 256 -13.46 -14.52 10.39
C GLN A 256 -14.84 -14.47 9.73
N GLU A 257 -15.73 -13.66 10.29
CA GLU A 257 -17.05 -13.36 9.74
C GLU A 257 -17.14 -11.85 9.50
N PHE A 258 -17.55 -11.46 8.31
CA PHE A 258 -17.69 -10.05 8.00
C PHE A 258 -18.87 -9.45 8.76
N PRO A 259 -18.68 -8.32 9.47
CA PRO A 259 -19.77 -7.62 10.11
C PRO A 259 -20.78 -7.13 9.08
N PRO A 260 -22.06 -6.93 9.47
CA PRO A 260 -23.06 -6.34 8.58
C PRO A 260 -22.57 -5.00 8.02
N GLY A 261 -22.72 -4.82 6.73
CA GLY A 261 -22.39 -3.57 6.06
C GLY A 261 -23.42 -2.47 6.30
N PRO A 262 -23.16 -1.24 5.83
CA PRO A 262 -24.12 -0.15 5.89
C PRO A 262 -25.37 -0.46 5.02
N ASN A 263 -26.52 0.07 5.42
CA ASN A 263 -27.72 0.00 4.57
C ASN A 263 -27.52 0.86 3.33
N LEU A 264 -27.43 0.23 2.16
CA LEU A 264 -27.17 0.92 0.88
C LEU A 264 -28.38 1.66 0.30
N GLY A 265 -29.53 1.70 0.98
CA GLY A 265 -30.71 2.44 0.52
C GLY A 265 -30.47 3.92 0.22
N PHE A 266 -29.52 4.54 0.94
CA PHE A 266 -29.12 5.93 0.69
C PHE A 266 -28.49 6.14 -0.70
N VAL A 267 -27.86 5.10 -1.27
CA VAL A 267 -27.23 5.18 -2.61
C VAL A 267 -28.25 5.59 -3.66
N VAL A 268 -29.46 5.02 -3.60
CA VAL A 268 -30.57 5.37 -4.51
C VAL A 268 -31.03 6.80 -4.26
N GLY A 269 -31.34 7.15 -3.02
CA GLY A 269 -31.86 8.48 -2.67
C GLY A 269 -30.93 9.63 -2.99
N LYS A 270 -29.61 9.42 -2.72
CA LYS A 270 -28.55 10.41 -2.97
C LYS A 270 -27.87 10.25 -4.34
N ARG A 271 -28.17 9.22 -5.12
CA ARG A 271 -27.54 8.90 -6.43
C ARG A 271 -26.02 8.80 -6.31
N VAL A 272 -25.53 8.15 -5.25
CA VAL A 272 -24.10 8.00 -4.95
C VAL A 272 -23.47 6.99 -5.91
N LEU A 273 -22.28 7.28 -6.43
CA LEU A 273 -21.43 6.31 -7.12
C LEU A 273 -20.51 5.62 -6.08
N ILE A 274 -20.57 4.31 -5.99
CA ILE A 274 -19.62 3.51 -5.21
C ILE A 274 -18.92 2.55 -6.18
N GLN A 275 -17.59 2.65 -6.28
CA GLN A 275 -16.83 1.85 -7.23
C GLN A 275 -15.59 1.24 -6.58
N GLY A 276 -15.47 -0.10 -6.64
CA GLY A 276 -14.25 -0.84 -6.33
C GLY A 276 -13.28 -0.82 -7.51
N PHE A 277 -11.99 -0.94 -7.21
CA PHE A 277 -10.94 -1.02 -8.22
C PHE A 277 -9.71 -1.74 -7.70
N ILE A 278 -8.95 -2.34 -8.63
CA ILE A 278 -7.64 -2.93 -8.37
C ILE A 278 -6.66 -2.26 -9.34
N VAL A 279 -5.62 -1.62 -8.81
CA VAL A 279 -4.70 -0.83 -9.64
C VAL A 279 -3.92 -1.68 -10.64
N THR A 280 -3.69 -2.96 -10.34
CA THR A 280 -2.99 -3.90 -11.26
C THR A 280 -3.80 -4.27 -12.48
N ASP A 281 -5.11 -3.99 -12.53
CA ASP A 281 -5.93 -4.13 -13.74
C ASP A 281 -5.60 -3.06 -14.80
N ARG A 282 -4.85 -2.03 -14.38
CA ARG A 282 -4.47 -0.86 -15.18
C ARG A 282 -2.97 -0.61 -15.09
N PRO A 283 -2.11 -1.47 -15.63
CA PRO A 283 -0.65 -1.35 -15.50
C PRO A 283 -0.08 -0.04 -16.04
N GLU A 284 -0.74 0.58 -17.03
CA GLU A 284 -0.36 1.90 -17.56
C GLU A 284 -0.36 3.00 -16.49
N ARG A 285 -1.19 2.87 -15.44
CA ARG A 285 -1.27 3.86 -14.34
C ARG A 285 0.01 3.96 -13.54
N PHE A 286 0.79 2.90 -13.47
CA PHE A 286 2.10 2.94 -12.80
C PHE A 286 3.08 3.85 -13.54
N THR A 287 3.10 3.77 -14.86
CA THR A 287 3.99 4.60 -15.69
C THR A 287 3.55 6.07 -15.68
N GLU A 288 2.25 6.32 -15.85
CA GLU A 288 1.68 7.67 -15.80
C GLU A 288 1.92 8.33 -14.46
N TRP A 289 1.63 7.61 -13.36
CA TRP A 289 1.83 8.11 -12.01
C TRP A 289 3.31 8.43 -11.76
N ARG A 290 4.20 7.51 -12.08
CA ARG A 290 5.63 7.70 -11.85
C ARG A 290 6.16 8.91 -12.60
N ALA A 291 5.82 9.07 -13.87
CA ALA A 291 6.22 10.22 -14.67
C ALA A 291 5.77 11.56 -14.06
N MET A 292 4.58 11.59 -13.43
CA MET A 292 4.06 12.78 -12.76
C MET A 292 4.68 12.98 -11.37
N ALA A 293 4.88 11.91 -10.61
CA ALA A 293 5.22 11.98 -9.19
C ALA A 293 6.73 12.09 -8.91
N GLU A 294 7.60 11.52 -9.75
CA GLU A 294 9.05 11.57 -9.55
C GLU A 294 9.60 13.01 -9.39
N PRO A 295 9.25 13.97 -10.24
CA PRO A 295 9.68 15.36 -10.05
C PRO A 295 9.16 15.93 -8.72
N LEU A 296 7.91 15.67 -8.37
CA LEU A 296 7.29 16.18 -7.15
C LEU A 296 7.94 15.60 -5.88
N VAL A 297 8.36 14.35 -5.92
CA VAL A 297 9.08 13.70 -4.82
C VAL A 297 10.50 14.25 -4.72
N ALA A 298 11.20 14.39 -5.84
CA ALA A 298 12.56 14.93 -5.88
C ALA A 298 12.63 16.38 -5.38
N GLU A 299 11.62 17.20 -5.66
CA GLU A 299 11.50 18.58 -5.22
C GLU A 299 10.96 18.71 -3.79
N GLY A 300 10.50 17.61 -3.17
CA GLY A 300 9.86 17.62 -1.86
C GLY A 300 8.44 18.22 -1.83
N SER A 301 7.82 18.44 -3.00
CA SER A 301 6.47 19.01 -3.11
C SER A 301 5.35 17.98 -3.02
N LEU A 302 5.69 16.70 -3.01
CA LEU A 302 4.81 15.57 -2.63
C LEU A 302 5.41 14.91 -1.39
N ALA A 303 4.84 15.21 -0.24
CA ALA A 303 5.32 14.69 1.04
C ALA A 303 4.87 13.24 1.25
N TYR A 304 5.74 12.42 1.83
CA TYR A 304 5.46 11.05 2.24
C TYR A 304 6.28 10.67 3.45
N ARG A 305 5.93 9.57 4.08
CA ARG A 305 6.65 9.02 5.24
C ARG A 305 6.80 7.52 5.08
N GLU A 306 7.95 7.03 5.47
CA GLU A 306 8.28 5.61 5.53
C GLU A 306 8.59 5.20 6.97
N ASP A 307 8.03 4.08 7.41
CA ASP A 307 8.45 3.35 8.60
C ASP A 307 9.32 2.20 8.14
N VAL A 308 10.55 2.16 8.62
CA VAL A 308 11.54 1.15 8.20
C VAL A 308 11.93 0.27 9.37
N LEU A 309 11.83 -1.04 9.18
CA LEU A 309 12.38 -2.05 10.07
C LEU A 309 13.53 -2.76 9.38
N ASP A 310 14.60 -3.03 10.12
CA ASP A 310 15.78 -3.75 9.60
C ASP A 310 15.65 -5.25 9.83
N GLY A 311 16.02 -6.05 8.82
CA GLY A 311 16.03 -7.50 8.87
C GLY A 311 14.76 -8.17 8.41
N LEU A 312 14.90 -9.14 7.50
CA LEU A 312 13.79 -9.89 6.90
C LEU A 312 12.90 -10.59 7.95
N GLU A 313 13.50 -11.04 9.05
CA GLU A 313 12.82 -11.72 10.16
C GLU A 313 11.72 -10.89 10.82
N ASN A 314 11.75 -9.57 10.69
CA ASN A 314 10.72 -8.68 11.23
C ASN A 314 9.46 -8.57 10.34
N ALA A 315 9.44 -9.15 9.14
CA ALA A 315 8.31 -9.04 8.22
C ALA A 315 6.98 -9.60 8.77
N PRO A 316 6.93 -10.74 9.52
CA PRO A 316 5.70 -11.21 10.15
C PRO A 316 5.10 -10.22 11.15
N ASP A 317 5.92 -9.69 12.06
CA ASP A 317 5.47 -8.72 13.07
C ASP A 317 5.11 -7.37 12.45
N ALA A 318 5.78 -6.99 11.36
CA ALA A 318 5.44 -5.83 10.56
C ALA A 318 4.04 -5.98 9.92
N LEU A 319 3.72 -7.18 9.39
CA LEU A 319 2.38 -7.45 8.84
C LEU A 319 1.30 -7.36 9.91
N ALA A 320 1.50 -7.96 11.08
CA ALA A 320 0.59 -7.81 12.21
C ALA A 320 0.46 -6.34 12.64
N GLY A 321 1.59 -5.61 12.64
CA GLY A 321 1.64 -4.19 12.97
C GLY A 321 0.80 -3.30 12.08
N ILE A 322 0.91 -3.47 10.75
CA ILE A 322 0.14 -2.65 9.81
C ILE A 322 -1.36 -2.95 9.88
N LEU A 323 -1.75 -4.21 10.07
CA LEU A 323 -3.15 -4.62 10.23
C LEU A 323 -3.76 -4.05 11.52
N GLY A 324 -2.96 -3.89 12.58
CA GLY A 324 -3.35 -3.22 13.83
C GLY A 324 -3.19 -1.68 13.80
N GLY A 325 -2.80 -1.08 12.68
CA GLY A 325 -2.64 0.37 12.54
C GLY A 325 -1.47 0.98 13.34
N ARG A 326 -0.44 0.17 13.68
CA ARG A 326 0.73 0.61 14.45
C ARG A 326 1.73 1.42 13.63
N ASN A 327 1.75 1.25 12.30
CA ASN A 327 2.64 1.98 11.39
C ASN A 327 2.28 3.46 11.27
N PHE A 328 3.27 4.26 10.87
CA PHE A 328 3.09 5.65 10.50
C PHE A 328 3.70 5.92 9.12
N GLY A 329 2.88 5.89 8.08
CA GLY A 329 3.33 5.97 6.69
C GLY A 329 3.42 4.61 6.01
N LYS A 330 4.28 4.51 4.99
CA LYS A 330 4.58 3.26 4.28
C LYS A 330 5.49 2.38 5.11
N LEU A 331 5.06 1.14 5.39
CA LEU A 331 5.88 0.18 6.13
C LEU A 331 6.77 -0.62 5.17
N LEU A 332 8.05 -0.63 5.46
CA LEU A 332 9.09 -1.29 4.68
C LEU A 332 10.03 -2.12 5.56
N ILE A 333 10.54 -3.20 5.01
CA ILE A 333 11.66 -3.93 5.59
C ILE A 333 12.91 -3.64 4.76
N ARG A 334 13.96 -3.15 5.41
CA ARG A 334 15.30 -3.10 4.83
C ARG A 334 15.96 -4.46 5.01
N VAL A 335 16.05 -5.23 3.92
CA VAL A 335 16.61 -6.59 3.92
C VAL A 335 18.13 -6.56 3.81
N ALA A 336 18.66 -5.62 3.03
CA ALA A 336 20.08 -5.39 2.89
C ALA A 336 20.38 -3.93 2.54
N HIS A 337 21.60 -3.48 2.81
CA HIS A 337 22.09 -2.19 2.34
C HIS A 337 22.50 -2.26 0.87
N GLU A 338 22.42 -1.11 0.19
CA GLU A 338 23.00 -0.97 -1.15
C GLU A 338 24.51 -1.28 -1.07
N ALA A 339 25.00 -2.08 -2.03
CA ALA A 339 26.44 -2.23 -2.15
C ALA A 339 27.00 -0.91 -2.70
N GLY A 340 27.91 -0.31 -1.95
CA GLY A 340 28.61 0.91 -2.37
C GLY A 340 29.47 0.69 -3.61
#